data_83065f2762d7804b9b2ad3493b2bfbec
#
_entry.id   83065f2762d7804b9b2ad3493b2bfbec
#
_cell.length_a   1.000
_cell.length_b   1.000
_cell.length_c   1.000
_cell.angle_alpha   90.00
_cell.angle_beta   90.00
_cell.angle_gamma   90.00
#
_symmetry.space_group_name_H-M   'P 1'
#
loop_
_entity.id
_entity.type
_entity.pdbx_description
1 polymer ?
#
loop_
_entity_poly.entity_id
_entity_poly.type
_entity_poly.pdbx_seq_one_letter_code
_entity_poly.pdbx_strand_id
1 'polypeptide(L)'
;MSVIKHIFVLLCTCMAAMPLHAQENTDFKGTSCVPVRTVAEEELAFHAGERMDFILHYKWGAINADVGAATVTLDSLRFNGQDAFRCKVFGKTNRFFDHFFTVRENFSSWFTREGLRPLKFTRDTYEGGYEARNTYLYRWDAPEPVIAADVYTSKMGQQSMELPLTPCTYDLPALFFFARNMDIENVEPGKKYPMTFAIDEEVYNVYFILYGRETIKVKGLGTVNTIKFAAKLLEGEVFKGEEDMTIWISDDENRLPVYFEAPLRVGVAAGRMSGCEGLKHPFTSLTKAKK
;
A
#
# COMPACT_ATOMS: atom_id res chain seq x y z
N MET A 1 3.29 28.20 -5.90
CA MET A 1 4.52 27.37 -5.83
C MET A 1 4.47 26.36 -4.67
N SER A 2 3.72 26.60 -3.62
CA SER A 2 3.56 25.65 -2.48
C SER A 2 2.73 24.40 -2.83
N VAL A 3 1.75 24.50 -3.68
CA VAL A 3 0.74 23.46 -3.98
C VAL A 3 1.35 22.25 -4.73
N ILE A 4 2.30 22.48 -5.61
CA ILE A 4 2.95 21.39 -6.39
C ILE A 4 3.83 20.51 -5.49
N LYS A 5 4.39 21.07 -4.41
CA LYS A 5 5.18 20.31 -3.43
C LYS A 5 4.38 19.22 -2.71
N HIS A 6 3.08 19.39 -2.59
CA HIS A 6 2.21 18.47 -1.85
C HIS A 6 1.58 17.36 -2.72
N ILE A 7 1.80 17.42 -4.05
CA ILE A 7 1.14 16.54 -5.01
C ILE A 7 1.71 15.11 -5.01
N PHE A 8 2.99 14.99 -4.78
CA PHE A 8 3.72 13.73 -4.98
C PHE A 8 4.08 12.97 -3.70
N VAL A 9 4.08 13.65 -2.57
CA VAL A 9 4.19 13.03 -1.23
C VAL A 9 3.21 11.87 -1.04
N LEU A 10 2.32 11.70 -1.97
CA LEU A 10 1.00 11.14 -1.85
C LEU A 10 0.80 9.71 -2.23
N LEU A 11 1.63 9.16 -3.05
CA LEU A 11 1.42 7.81 -3.56
C LEU A 11 2.28 6.75 -2.88
N CYS A 12 3.29 7.20 -2.17
CA CYS A 12 4.19 6.33 -1.44
C CYS A 12 4.52 6.80 -0.01
N THR A 13 4.21 8.05 0.36
CA THR A 13 4.60 8.60 1.67
C THR A 13 3.51 9.45 2.28
N CYS A 14 2.49 8.84 2.79
CA CYS A 14 1.46 9.53 3.58
C CYS A 14 1.92 10.05 4.95
N MET A 15 3.22 10.16 5.22
CA MET A 15 3.65 10.29 6.61
C MET A 15 4.93 11.07 6.81
N ALA A 16 4.94 12.35 6.45
CA ALA A 16 5.92 13.27 7.01
C ALA A 16 5.34 13.91 8.28
N ALA A 17 5.70 13.30 9.40
CA ALA A 17 5.81 13.84 10.75
C ALA A 17 5.03 15.11 11.11
N MET A 18 3.94 14.93 11.84
CA MET A 18 3.64 15.75 13.01
C MET A 18 3.46 14.83 14.21
N PRO A 19 3.77 15.25 15.44
CA PRO A 19 3.35 14.51 16.61
C PRO A 19 1.83 14.62 16.69
N LEU A 20 1.12 13.72 16.04
CA LEU A 20 -0.28 13.47 16.32
C LEU A 20 -0.31 12.71 17.63
N HIS A 21 -0.92 13.32 18.63
CA HIS A 21 -1.44 12.57 19.75
C HIS A 21 -2.30 11.46 19.17
N ALA A 22 -1.88 10.20 19.34
CA ALA A 22 -2.66 9.05 18.95
C ALA A 22 -4.03 9.19 19.62
N GLN A 23 -5.02 9.62 18.84
CA GLN A 23 -6.39 9.55 19.28
C GLN A 23 -6.70 8.05 19.35
N GLU A 24 -6.74 7.48 20.57
CA GLU A 24 -7.18 6.12 20.77
C GLU A 24 -8.53 5.97 20.08
N ASN A 25 -8.52 5.33 18.93
CA ASN A 25 -9.73 5.06 18.20
C ASN A 25 -10.46 3.93 18.91
N THR A 26 -11.28 4.29 19.91
CA THR A 26 -12.01 3.37 20.79
C THR A 26 -13.00 2.48 20.02
N ASP A 27 -13.31 2.82 18.77
CA ASP A 27 -14.27 2.10 17.92
C ASP A 27 -13.82 0.68 17.54
N PHE A 28 -12.55 0.33 17.76
CA PHE A 28 -11.97 -0.96 17.35
C PHE A 28 -11.53 -1.86 18.52
N LYS A 29 -11.78 -1.48 19.78
CA LYS A 29 -11.51 -2.35 20.93
C LYS A 29 -12.35 -3.62 20.83
N GLY A 30 -11.68 -4.77 20.66
CA GLY A 30 -12.32 -6.09 20.62
C GLY A 30 -12.81 -6.55 19.23
N THR A 31 -12.57 -5.81 18.17
CA THR A 31 -12.87 -6.25 16.80
C THR A 31 -11.76 -7.16 16.25
N SER A 32 -12.19 -8.22 15.56
CA SER A 32 -11.26 -9.13 14.89
C SER A 32 -10.64 -8.48 13.66
N CYS A 33 -9.39 -8.85 13.35
CA CYS A 33 -8.74 -8.50 12.09
C CYS A 33 -9.60 -8.90 10.87
N VAL A 34 -9.29 -8.31 9.72
CA VAL A 34 -9.88 -8.76 8.45
C VAL A 34 -9.72 -10.27 8.29
N PRO A 35 -10.78 -10.98 7.91
CA PRO A 35 -10.68 -12.40 7.59
C PRO A 35 -9.65 -12.64 6.49
N VAL A 36 -8.67 -13.46 6.77
CA VAL A 36 -7.66 -13.88 5.79
C VAL A 36 -7.84 -15.37 5.57
N ARG A 37 -7.81 -15.78 4.35
CA ARG A 37 -7.67 -17.18 4.02
C ARG A 37 -6.25 -17.60 4.41
N THR A 38 -6.12 -18.45 5.41
CA THR A 38 -4.88 -19.20 5.60
C THR A 38 -4.88 -20.29 4.55
N VAL A 39 -4.19 -20.04 3.46
CA VAL A 39 -4.10 -20.96 2.32
C VAL A 39 -2.66 -21.42 2.16
N ALA A 40 -2.51 -22.60 1.60
CA ALA A 40 -1.21 -23.07 1.15
C ALA A 40 -0.64 -22.11 0.08
N GLU A 41 0.67 -22.10 -0.12
CA GLU A 41 1.31 -21.22 -1.11
C GLU A 41 0.71 -21.41 -2.52
N GLU A 42 0.31 -22.64 -2.84
CA GLU A 42 -0.31 -22.99 -4.11
C GLU A 42 -1.67 -22.32 -4.33
N GLU A 43 -2.36 -21.93 -3.25
CA GLU A 43 -3.68 -21.29 -3.29
C GLU A 43 -3.62 -19.76 -3.22
N LEU A 44 -2.44 -19.16 -3.00
CA LEU A 44 -2.28 -17.71 -3.02
C LEU A 44 -2.69 -17.14 -4.39
N ALA A 45 -3.24 -15.93 -4.39
CA ALA A 45 -3.61 -15.19 -5.61
C ALA A 45 -2.42 -14.79 -6.50
N PHE A 46 -1.19 -15.10 -6.08
CA PHE A 46 0.04 -14.67 -6.72
C PHE A 46 1.16 -15.70 -6.54
N HIS A 47 2.25 -15.52 -7.26
CA HIS A 47 3.49 -16.27 -7.09
C HIS A 47 4.73 -15.38 -7.33
N ALA A 48 5.90 -15.88 -6.99
CA ALA A 48 7.16 -15.18 -7.27
C ALA A 48 7.38 -15.03 -8.79
N GLY A 49 7.96 -13.90 -9.19
CA GLY A 49 8.15 -13.51 -10.59
C GLY A 49 7.08 -12.55 -11.11
N GLU A 50 6.06 -12.22 -10.29
CA GLU A 50 5.04 -11.25 -10.68
C GLU A 50 5.60 -9.83 -10.70
N ARG A 51 5.17 -9.06 -11.72
CA ARG A 51 5.45 -7.64 -11.89
C ARG A 51 4.18 -6.89 -12.26
N MET A 52 3.97 -5.75 -11.64
CA MET A 52 2.88 -4.82 -11.94
C MET A 52 3.45 -3.42 -12.13
N ASP A 53 3.03 -2.75 -13.20
CA ASP A 53 3.41 -1.36 -13.51
C ASP A 53 2.18 -0.45 -13.41
N PHE A 54 2.37 0.70 -12.78
CA PHE A 54 1.33 1.69 -12.55
C PHE A 54 1.73 3.05 -13.09
N ILE A 55 0.74 3.80 -13.58
CA ILE A 55 0.86 5.23 -13.87
C ILE A 55 0.17 6.01 -12.77
N LEU A 56 0.90 6.97 -12.21
CA LEU A 56 0.44 7.86 -11.17
C LEU A 56 -0.10 9.13 -11.79
N HIS A 57 -1.30 9.51 -11.38
CA HIS A 57 -2.08 10.59 -11.97
C HIS A 57 -2.52 11.59 -10.90
N TYR A 58 -2.57 12.85 -11.25
CA TYR A 58 -3.04 13.91 -10.37
C TYR A 58 -4.08 14.79 -11.06
N LYS A 59 -5.15 15.12 -10.33
CA LYS A 59 -6.24 15.96 -10.80
C LYS A 59 -6.55 17.07 -9.78
N TRP A 60 -6.47 18.31 -10.24
CA TRP A 60 -6.86 19.48 -9.46
C TRP A 60 -7.19 20.66 -10.38
N GLY A 61 -8.43 21.17 -10.31
CA GLY A 61 -8.88 22.23 -11.20
C GLY A 61 -8.68 21.89 -12.68
N ALA A 62 -7.90 22.68 -13.38
CA ALA A 62 -7.51 22.45 -14.78
C ALA A 62 -6.32 21.46 -14.94
N ILE A 63 -5.64 21.07 -13.85
CA ILE A 63 -4.55 20.11 -13.89
C ILE A 63 -5.15 18.70 -13.92
N ASN A 64 -4.78 17.92 -14.93
CA ASN A 64 -5.20 16.53 -15.12
C ASN A 64 -4.06 15.79 -15.85
N ALA A 65 -3.07 15.32 -15.12
CA ALA A 65 -1.80 14.88 -15.69
C ALA A 65 -1.26 13.60 -15.07
N ASP A 66 -0.57 12.80 -15.91
CA ASP A 66 0.23 11.67 -15.47
C ASP A 66 1.57 12.21 -14.95
N VAL A 67 1.76 12.10 -13.63
CA VAL A 67 2.83 12.75 -12.90
C VAL A 67 4.02 11.82 -12.61
N GLY A 68 3.82 10.50 -12.66
CA GLY A 68 4.85 9.52 -12.38
C GLY A 68 4.46 8.10 -12.70
N ALA A 69 5.28 7.18 -12.26
CA ALA A 69 5.07 5.75 -12.41
C ALA A 69 5.55 5.00 -11.17
N ALA A 70 4.97 3.84 -10.92
CA ALA A 70 5.44 2.91 -9.92
C ALA A 70 5.48 1.49 -10.49
N THR A 71 6.42 0.69 -9.98
CA THR A 71 6.55 -0.75 -10.31
C THR A 71 6.55 -1.53 -9.01
N VAL A 72 5.79 -2.61 -8.97
CA VAL A 72 5.75 -3.59 -7.88
C VAL A 72 6.26 -4.92 -8.42
N THR A 73 7.22 -5.54 -7.74
CA THR A 73 7.74 -6.87 -8.09
C THR A 73 7.73 -7.80 -6.88
N LEU A 74 7.53 -9.09 -7.12
CA LEU A 74 7.55 -10.12 -6.09
C LEU A 74 8.61 -11.18 -6.41
N ASP A 75 9.58 -11.33 -5.52
CA ASP A 75 10.63 -12.35 -5.60
C ASP A 75 10.40 -13.41 -4.51
N SER A 76 10.94 -14.60 -4.73
CA SER A 76 11.09 -15.67 -3.73
C SER A 76 12.53 -15.78 -3.28
N LEU A 77 12.75 -15.92 -1.97
CA LEU A 77 14.10 -16.06 -1.40
C LEU A 77 14.07 -16.78 -0.03
N ARG A 78 15.22 -17.05 0.53
CA ARG A 78 15.35 -17.45 1.93
C ARG A 78 15.74 -16.24 2.79
N PHE A 79 15.01 -16.01 3.86
CA PHE A 79 15.27 -14.96 4.85
C PHE A 79 15.47 -15.62 6.23
N ASN A 80 16.64 -15.44 6.83
CA ASN A 80 17.00 -16.04 8.13
C ASN A 80 16.71 -17.57 8.20
N GLY A 81 16.96 -18.28 7.11
CA GLY A 81 16.79 -19.74 7.05
C GLY A 81 15.37 -20.23 6.72
N GLN A 82 14.37 -19.36 6.64
CA GLN A 82 13.02 -19.69 6.20
C GLN A 82 12.73 -19.17 4.79
N ASP A 83 11.84 -19.87 4.08
CA ASP A 83 11.37 -19.42 2.77
C ASP A 83 10.44 -18.21 2.95
N ALA A 84 10.63 -17.19 2.12
CA ALA A 84 9.91 -15.94 2.19
C ALA A 84 9.67 -15.35 0.80
N PHE A 85 8.70 -14.47 0.71
CA PHE A 85 8.56 -13.54 -0.40
C PHE A 85 9.31 -12.24 -0.08
N ARG A 86 9.74 -11.56 -1.14
CA ARG A 86 10.20 -10.17 -1.08
C ARG A 86 9.46 -9.35 -2.13
N CYS A 87 8.63 -8.43 -1.66
CA CYS A 87 8.07 -7.39 -2.50
C CYS A 87 9.01 -6.19 -2.58
N LYS A 88 9.19 -5.65 -3.77
CA LYS A 88 9.83 -4.36 -3.99
C LYS A 88 8.87 -3.43 -4.70
N VAL A 89 8.79 -2.21 -4.21
CA VAL A 89 8.04 -1.11 -4.82
C VAL A 89 9.01 0.00 -5.16
N PHE A 90 9.04 0.40 -6.41
CA PHE A 90 9.79 1.55 -6.89
C PHE A 90 8.82 2.57 -7.49
N GLY A 91 8.83 3.80 -6.96
CA GLY A 91 8.02 4.91 -7.44
C GLY A 91 8.88 6.11 -7.83
N LYS A 92 8.51 6.81 -8.89
CA LYS A 92 9.20 8.04 -9.30
C LYS A 92 8.29 9.00 -10.05
N THR A 93 8.59 10.29 -9.91
CA THR A 93 8.09 11.34 -10.81
C THR A 93 8.64 11.16 -12.23
N ASN A 94 7.89 11.62 -13.22
CA ASN A 94 8.41 11.74 -14.59
C ASN A 94 9.33 12.96 -14.73
N ARG A 95 10.15 13.01 -15.80
CA ARG A 95 11.15 14.06 -16.03
C ARG A 95 10.59 15.48 -16.01
N PHE A 96 9.36 15.68 -16.48
CA PHE A 96 8.73 17.00 -16.50
C PHE A 96 8.44 17.49 -15.08
N PHE A 97 7.86 16.61 -14.23
CA PHE A 97 7.52 16.95 -12.85
C PHE A 97 8.75 17.03 -11.94
N ASP A 98 9.85 16.32 -12.25
CA ASP A 98 11.12 16.42 -11.54
C ASP A 98 11.66 17.88 -11.47
N HIS A 99 11.35 18.70 -12.46
CA HIS A 99 11.73 20.13 -12.43
C HIS A 99 11.01 20.94 -11.36
N PHE A 100 9.86 20.47 -10.89
CA PHE A 100 9.04 21.12 -9.87
C PHE A 100 9.18 20.45 -8.51
N PHE A 101 9.18 19.11 -8.52
CA PHE A 101 9.21 18.31 -7.30
C PHE A 101 9.65 16.88 -7.61
N THR A 102 10.86 16.54 -7.22
CA THR A 102 11.40 15.19 -7.46
C THR A 102 10.94 14.25 -6.37
N VAL A 103 10.38 13.08 -6.77
CA VAL A 103 10.09 11.97 -5.86
C VAL A 103 10.80 10.71 -6.32
N ARG A 104 11.41 10.02 -5.37
CA ARG A 104 12.01 8.69 -5.53
C ARG A 104 11.65 7.86 -4.31
N GLU A 105 10.92 6.78 -4.54
CA GLU A 105 10.44 5.89 -3.51
C GLU A 105 10.96 4.49 -3.74
N ASN A 106 11.57 3.92 -2.72
CA ASN A 106 11.99 2.52 -2.72
C ASN A 106 11.50 1.87 -1.44
N PHE A 107 10.58 0.93 -1.56
CA PHE A 107 10.16 0.07 -0.47
C PHE A 107 10.55 -1.37 -0.76
N SER A 108 10.94 -2.09 0.28
CA SER A 108 11.05 -3.54 0.21
C SER A 108 10.47 -4.15 1.48
N SER A 109 9.67 -5.18 1.32
CA SER A 109 9.11 -5.95 2.42
C SER A 109 9.42 -7.43 2.21
N TRP A 110 9.85 -8.09 3.27
CA TRP A 110 10.01 -9.55 3.34
C TRP A 110 8.90 -10.08 4.23
N PHE A 111 8.18 -11.08 3.76
CA PHE A 111 7.08 -11.69 4.51
C PHE A 111 7.04 -13.20 4.28
N THR A 112 6.45 -13.92 5.24
CA THR A 112 6.33 -15.38 5.18
C THR A 112 5.46 -15.81 4.00
N ARG A 113 5.69 -17.01 3.48
CA ARG A 113 4.84 -17.60 2.45
C ARG A 113 3.48 -18.02 3.02
N GLU A 114 3.48 -18.54 4.22
CA GLU A 114 2.26 -18.85 4.96
C GLU A 114 1.86 -17.66 5.84
N GLY A 115 0.60 -17.25 5.79
CA GLY A 115 0.04 -16.18 6.60
C GLY A 115 0.51 -14.76 6.24
N LEU A 116 1.45 -14.61 5.30
CA LEU A 116 1.95 -13.32 4.77
C LEU A 116 2.42 -12.34 5.87
N ARG A 117 2.98 -12.89 6.96
CA ARG A 117 3.45 -12.08 8.10
C ARG A 117 4.72 -11.31 7.72
N PRO A 118 4.79 -9.99 7.93
CA PRO A 118 6.01 -9.23 7.71
C PRO A 118 7.18 -9.76 8.55
N LEU A 119 8.37 -9.80 7.98
CA LEU A 119 9.63 -10.21 8.62
C LEU A 119 10.60 -9.04 8.70
N LYS A 120 10.66 -8.28 7.61
CA LYS A 120 11.50 -7.09 7.49
C LYS A 120 10.85 -6.10 6.52
N PHE A 121 10.97 -4.82 6.81
CA PHE A 121 10.63 -3.74 5.89
C PHE A 121 11.79 -2.76 5.78
N THR A 122 11.99 -2.21 4.58
CA THR A 122 12.90 -1.08 4.36
C THR A 122 12.22 -0.03 3.50
N ARG A 123 12.49 1.23 3.82
CA ARG A 123 12.09 2.40 3.05
C ARG A 123 13.32 3.26 2.78
N ASP A 124 13.42 3.77 1.55
CA ASP A 124 14.37 4.80 1.15
C ASP A 124 13.63 5.78 0.24
N THR A 125 13.39 6.97 0.76
CA THR A 125 12.51 7.98 0.20
C THR A 125 13.25 9.30 0.01
N TYR A 126 13.08 9.91 -1.17
CA TYR A 126 13.44 11.29 -1.45
C TYR A 126 12.25 12.04 -2.03
N GLU A 127 11.86 13.16 -1.37
CA GLU A 127 10.69 13.97 -1.74
C GLU A 127 11.01 15.45 -1.66
N GLY A 128 11.45 16.04 -2.78
CA GLY A 128 11.66 17.48 -2.88
C GLY A 128 12.57 18.08 -1.81
N GLY A 129 13.56 17.33 -1.35
CA GLY A 129 14.51 17.70 -0.30
C GLY A 129 14.25 17.06 1.07
N TYR A 130 13.12 16.38 1.24
CA TYR A 130 12.90 15.51 2.40
C TYR A 130 13.47 14.13 2.11
N GLU A 131 14.18 13.55 3.08
CA GLU A 131 14.68 12.17 3.03
C GLU A 131 14.16 11.38 4.22
N ALA A 132 13.80 10.12 3.98
CA ALA A 132 13.48 9.16 5.03
C ALA A 132 14.08 7.79 4.70
N ARG A 133 14.67 7.13 5.68
CA ARG A 133 15.20 5.77 5.59
C ARG A 133 14.78 4.99 6.82
N ASN A 134 13.97 3.97 6.63
CA ASN A 134 13.45 3.15 7.71
C ASN A 134 13.88 1.70 7.51
N THR A 135 14.19 1.03 8.59
CA THR A 135 14.37 -0.43 8.63
C THR A 135 13.60 -0.96 9.81
N TYR A 136 12.67 -1.89 9.55
CA TYR A 136 11.90 -2.60 10.57
C TYR A 136 12.27 -4.08 10.54
N LEU A 137 12.44 -4.65 11.74
CA LEU A 137 12.57 -6.08 11.96
C LEU A 137 11.40 -6.53 12.85
N TYR A 138 10.55 -7.40 12.32
CA TYR A 138 9.37 -7.91 13.02
C TYR A 138 9.77 -9.11 13.86
N ARG A 139 9.72 -8.97 15.18
CA ARG A 139 10.10 -9.99 16.17
C ARG A 139 8.85 -10.68 16.70
N TRP A 140 8.32 -11.62 15.93
CA TRP A 140 7.11 -12.37 16.29
C TRP A 140 7.30 -13.38 17.41
N ASP A 141 8.53 -13.85 17.60
CA ASP A 141 8.97 -14.85 18.57
C ASP A 141 9.44 -14.26 19.91
N ALA A 142 9.43 -12.93 20.04
CA ALA A 142 9.70 -12.26 21.30
C ALA A 142 8.57 -12.56 22.34
N PRO A 143 8.86 -12.57 23.66
CA PRO A 143 7.84 -12.74 24.69
C PRO A 143 6.67 -11.74 24.56
N GLU A 144 6.98 -10.51 24.19
CA GLU A 144 6.04 -9.50 23.72
C GLU A 144 6.44 -9.16 22.28
N PRO A 145 5.63 -9.50 21.26
CA PRO A 145 5.94 -9.19 19.89
C PRO A 145 6.13 -7.71 19.66
N VAL A 146 7.23 -7.33 19.02
CA VAL A 146 7.60 -5.93 18.74
C VAL A 146 8.19 -5.77 17.35
N ILE A 147 8.14 -4.55 16.82
CA ILE A 147 8.90 -4.13 15.65
C ILE A 147 10.12 -3.37 16.15
N ALA A 148 11.32 -3.92 15.96
CA ALA A 148 12.54 -3.15 16.13
C ALA A 148 12.72 -2.22 14.94
N ALA A 149 12.57 -0.91 15.16
CA ALA A 149 12.55 0.12 14.15
C ALA A 149 13.78 1.02 14.24
N ASP A 150 14.54 1.10 13.14
CA ASP A 150 15.56 2.11 12.91
C ASP A 150 15.03 3.10 11.87
N VAL A 151 14.84 4.35 12.27
CA VAL A 151 14.22 5.39 11.46
C VAL A 151 15.16 6.58 11.33
N TYR A 152 15.37 7.03 10.11
CA TYR A 152 16.05 8.29 9.81
C TYR A 152 15.12 9.19 9.00
N THR A 153 15.02 10.44 9.40
CA THR A 153 14.44 11.49 8.58
C THR A 153 15.36 12.71 8.54
N SER A 154 15.32 13.45 7.43
CA SER A 154 16.12 14.69 7.31
C SER A 154 15.68 15.79 8.29
N LYS A 155 14.51 15.65 8.94
CA LYS A 155 14.00 16.58 9.95
C LYS A 155 14.45 16.23 11.36
N MET A 156 14.50 14.93 11.71
CA MET A 156 14.72 14.48 13.10
C MET A 156 16.03 13.71 13.30
N GLY A 157 16.72 13.32 12.21
CA GLY A 157 17.93 12.48 12.28
C GLY A 157 17.61 11.01 12.54
N GLN A 158 18.61 10.27 13.01
CA GLN A 158 18.53 8.83 13.28
C GLN A 158 17.90 8.56 14.65
N GLN A 159 16.94 7.63 14.69
CA GLN A 159 16.29 7.14 15.91
C GLN A 159 16.15 5.64 15.85
N SER A 160 16.24 4.96 17.02
CA SER A 160 15.94 3.54 17.16
C SER A 160 14.91 3.36 18.26
N MET A 161 13.88 2.54 17.99
CA MET A 161 12.77 2.34 18.92
C MET A 161 12.12 0.97 18.75
N GLU A 162 11.28 0.58 19.68
CA GLU A 162 10.39 -0.56 19.55
C GLU A 162 8.96 -0.07 19.36
N LEU A 163 8.28 -0.60 18.33
CA LEU A 163 6.89 -0.30 18.04
C LEU A 163 6.02 -1.51 18.36
N PRO A 164 4.75 -1.32 18.76
CA PRO A 164 3.84 -2.41 19.06
C PRO A 164 3.58 -3.28 17.83
N LEU A 165 3.55 -4.60 18.04
CA LEU A 165 3.28 -5.59 16.99
C LEU A 165 2.07 -6.43 17.37
N THR A 166 1.04 -6.40 16.54
CA THR A 166 -0.18 -7.22 16.69
C THR A 166 -0.31 -8.19 15.53
N PRO A 167 -1.12 -9.24 15.61
CA PRO A 167 -1.36 -10.17 14.50
C PRO A 167 -1.87 -9.51 13.22
N CYS A 168 -2.40 -8.28 13.31
CA CYS A 168 -2.92 -7.49 12.19
C CYS A 168 -1.98 -6.37 11.74
N THR A 169 -0.73 -6.36 12.16
CA THR A 169 0.22 -5.30 11.84
C THR A 169 0.99 -5.64 10.56
N TYR A 170 0.93 -4.73 9.60
CA TYR A 170 1.60 -4.86 8.30
C TYR A 170 2.45 -3.63 8.00
N ASP A 171 3.38 -3.77 7.07
CA ASP A 171 3.94 -2.67 6.30
C ASP A 171 3.18 -2.52 4.96
N LEU A 172 3.42 -1.44 4.24
CA LEU A 172 2.66 -1.12 3.03
C LEU A 172 2.77 -2.20 1.92
N PRO A 173 3.97 -2.71 1.53
CA PRO A 173 4.05 -3.76 0.53
C PRO A 173 3.44 -5.11 0.98
N ALA A 174 3.62 -5.50 2.25
CA ALA A 174 3.00 -6.73 2.76
C ALA A 174 1.48 -6.62 2.76
N LEU A 175 0.95 -5.46 3.16
CA LEU A 175 -0.48 -5.16 3.12
C LEU A 175 -1.07 -5.28 1.71
N PHE A 176 -0.35 -4.84 0.69
CA PHE A 176 -0.78 -4.96 -0.71
C PHE A 176 -1.00 -6.42 -1.12
N PHE A 177 -0.10 -7.34 -0.75
CA PHE A 177 -0.24 -8.77 -1.04
C PHE A 177 -1.26 -9.45 -0.12
N PHE A 178 -1.32 -9.04 1.14
CA PHE A 178 -2.34 -9.48 2.08
C PHE A 178 -3.76 -9.19 1.56
N ALA A 179 -4.01 -7.95 1.09
CA ALA A 179 -5.31 -7.55 0.55
C ALA A 179 -5.78 -8.41 -0.64
N ARG A 180 -4.85 -8.93 -1.46
CA ARG A 180 -5.14 -9.85 -2.56
C ARG A 180 -5.54 -11.24 -2.09
N ASN A 181 -5.26 -11.60 -0.85
CA ASN A 181 -5.56 -12.91 -0.26
C ASN A 181 -6.69 -12.86 0.78
N MET A 182 -7.42 -11.74 0.86
CA MET A 182 -8.58 -11.64 1.74
C MET A 182 -9.67 -12.63 1.35
N ASP A 183 -10.34 -13.17 2.36
CA ASP A 183 -11.53 -14.01 2.19
C ASP A 183 -12.77 -13.13 1.95
N ILE A 184 -12.88 -12.65 0.70
CA ILE A 184 -13.91 -11.66 0.30
C ILE A 184 -15.33 -12.19 0.51
N GLU A 185 -15.55 -13.51 0.39
CA GLU A 185 -16.86 -14.10 0.57
C GLU A 185 -17.36 -14.03 2.03
N ASN A 186 -16.41 -13.91 2.98
CA ASN A 186 -16.70 -13.74 4.40
C ASN A 186 -16.58 -12.28 4.89
N VAL A 187 -16.40 -11.33 3.96
CA VAL A 187 -16.39 -9.89 4.26
C VAL A 187 -17.78 -9.30 4.04
N GLU A 188 -18.40 -8.77 5.08
CA GLU A 188 -19.72 -8.12 5.01
C GLU A 188 -19.59 -6.73 4.37
N PRO A 189 -20.33 -6.43 3.28
CA PRO A 189 -20.31 -5.11 2.68
C PRO A 189 -20.72 -4.00 3.67
N GLY A 190 -20.01 -2.88 3.64
CA GLY A 190 -20.26 -1.73 4.50
C GLY A 190 -19.70 -1.84 5.93
N LYS A 191 -19.23 -3.01 6.35
CA LYS A 191 -18.61 -3.20 7.67
C LYS A 191 -17.15 -2.78 7.66
N LYS A 192 -16.72 -2.11 8.74
CA LYS A 192 -15.33 -1.71 8.96
C LYS A 192 -14.53 -2.88 9.53
N TYR A 193 -13.42 -3.22 8.89
CA TYR A 193 -12.48 -4.24 9.32
C TYR A 193 -11.15 -3.58 9.72
N PRO A 194 -10.79 -3.63 11.02
CA PRO A 194 -9.60 -2.98 11.51
C PRO A 194 -8.34 -3.74 11.13
N MET A 195 -7.26 -2.98 10.97
CA MET A 195 -5.90 -3.46 10.85
C MET A 195 -4.94 -2.41 11.38
N THR A 196 -3.68 -2.77 11.55
CA THR A 196 -2.64 -1.83 11.92
C THR A 196 -1.55 -1.78 10.86
N PHE A 197 -0.95 -0.63 10.74
CA PHE A 197 0.01 -0.33 9.71
C PHE A 197 1.18 0.46 10.31
N ALA A 198 2.38 -0.10 10.19
CA ALA A 198 3.59 0.48 10.73
C ALA A 198 4.30 1.34 9.67
N ILE A 199 4.58 2.59 10.02
CA ILE A 199 5.41 3.48 9.21
C ILE A 199 6.00 4.60 10.08
N ASP A 200 7.17 5.09 9.70
CA ASP A 200 7.96 6.06 10.47
C ASP A 200 8.09 5.63 11.94
N GLU A 201 7.71 6.43 12.90
CA GLU A 201 7.87 6.17 14.33
C GLU A 201 6.63 5.54 14.98
N GLU A 202 5.58 5.19 14.20
CA GLU A 202 4.29 4.83 14.77
C GLU A 202 3.62 3.63 14.10
N VAL A 203 2.68 3.04 14.83
CA VAL A 203 1.73 2.04 14.32
C VAL A 203 0.34 2.64 14.32
N TYR A 204 -0.24 2.78 13.14
CA TYR A 204 -1.53 3.42 12.94
C TYR A 204 -2.66 2.41 12.85
N ASN A 205 -3.80 2.76 13.42
CA ASN A 205 -5.05 2.03 13.24
C ASN A 205 -5.74 2.49 11.96
N VAL A 206 -5.94 1.56 11.05
CA VAL A 206 -6.65 1.78 9.78
C VAL A 206 -7.78 0.77 9.64
N TYR A 207 -8.65 0.95 8.66
CA TYR A 207 -9.70 -0.03 8.35
C TYR A 207 -9.92 -0.10 6.86
N PHE A 208 -10.51 -1.19 6.40
CA PHE A 208 -11.20 -1.18 5.11
C PHE A 208 -12.66 -1.53 5.19
N ILE A 209 -13.36 -1.17 4.11
CA ILE A 209 -14.77 -1.42 3.86
C ILE A 209 -14.90 -2.03 2.47
N LEU A 210 -15.60 -3.17 2.36
CA LEU A 210 -16.02 -3.70 1.08
C LEU A 210 -17.28 -2.97 0.63
N TYR A 211 -17.30 -2.39 -0.59
CA TYR A 211 -18.49 -1.78 -1.16
C TYR A 211 -19.25 -2.71 -2.12
N GLY A 212 -18.57 -3.63 -2.77
CA GLY A 212 -19.18 -4.58 -3.70
C GLY A 212 -18.45 -4.65 -5.04
N ARG A 213 -19.17 -5.11 -6.06
CA ARG A 213 -18.61 -5.38 -7.39
C ARG A 213 -19.12 -4.35 -8.39
N GLU A 214 -18.24 -3.88 -9.26
CA GLU A 214 -18.59 -3.01 -10.39
C GLU A 214 -17.60 -3.17 -11.55
N THR A 215 -18.03 -2.77 -12.73
CA THR A 215 -17.16 -2.79 -13.92
C THR A 215 -16.64 -1.38 -14.19
N ILE A 216 -15.32 -1.23 -14.29
CA ILE A 216 -14.68 0.06 -14.56
C ILE A 216 -13.87 0.04 -15.85
N LYS A 217 -13.65 1.23 -16.44
CA LYS A 217 -12.74 1.41 -17.56
C LYS A 217 -11.43 2.01 -17.08
N VAL A 218 -10.36 1.24 -17.16
CA VAL A 218 -9.00 1.67 -16.79
C VAL A 218 -8.26 2.16 -18.04
N LYS A 219 -7.86 3.43 -18.03
CA LYS A 219 -7.14 4.05 -19.17
C LYS A 219 -5.82 3.33 -19.42
N GLY A 220 -5.65 2.82 -20.62
CA GLY A 220 -4.44 2.09 -21.05
C GLY A 220 -4.55 0.57 -20.90
N LEU A 221 -5.38 0.07 -19.99
CA LEU A 221 -5.59 -1.36 -19.75
C LEU A 221 -6.84 -1.89 -20.48
N GLY A 222 -8.02 -1.32 -20.22
CA GLY A 222 -9.26 -1.78 -20.83
C GLY A 222 -10.45 -1.70 -19.86
N THR A 223 -11.45 -2.57 -20.06
CA THR A 223 -12.62 -2.70 -19.21
C THR A 223 -12.44 -3.91 -18.29
N VAL A 224 -12.55 -3.70 -16.99
CA VAL A 224 -12.26 -4.70 -15.97
C VAL A 224 -13.45 -4.85 -15.01
N ASN A 225 -13.87 -6.08 -14.74
CA ASN A 225 -14.75 -6.38 -13.62
C ASN A 225 -13.94 -6.29 -12.34
N THR A 226 -14.45 -5.58 -11.34
CA THR A 226 -13.69 -5.25 -10.14
C THR A 226 -14.51 -5.42 -8.87
N ILE A 227 -13.79 -5.57 -7.77
CA ILE A 227 -14.29 -5.47 -6.41
C ILE A 227 -13.78 -4.15 -5.85
N LYS A 228 -14.68 -3.33 -5.31
CA LYS A 228 -14.42 -1.99 -4.79
C LYS A 228 -14.29 -2.00 -3.28
N PHE A 229 -13.21 -1.43 -2.81
CA PHE A 229 -12.91 -1.22 -1.39
C PHE A 229 -12.69 0.25 -1.08
N ALA A 230 -12.94 0.64 0.16
CA ALA A 230 -12.35 1.82 0.75
C ALA A 230 -11.30 1.42 1.78
N ALA A 231 -10.27 2.22 1.94
CA ALA A 231 -9.29 2.11 2.99
C ALA A 231 -9.11 3.48 3.66
N LYS A 232 -9.11 3.51 5.01
CA LYS A 232 -8.90 4.75 5.75
C LYS A 232 -7.51 5.29 5.45
N LEU A 233 -7.44 6.55 5.06
CA LEU A 233 -6.20 7.30 4.97
C LEU A 233 -5.84 7.88 6.34
N LEU A 234 -4.56 7.95 6.62
CA LEU A 234 -4.06 8.60 7.82
C LEU A 234 -4.20 10.12 7.68
N GLU A 235 -4.68 10.80 8.72
CA GLU A 235 -4.70 12.25 8.76
C GLU A 235 -3.29 12.81 8.69
N GLY A 236 -3.08 13.89 7.94
CA GLY A 236 -1.80 14.57 7.80
C GLY A 236 -1.91 15.84 6.99
N GLU A 237 -0.78 16.47 6.70
CA GLU A 237 -0.72 17.71 5.89
C GLU A 237 -1.33 17.54 4.49
N VAL A 238 -1.49 16.31 4.02
CA VAL A 238 -1.80 15.96 2.65
C VAL A 238 -3.21 15.42 2.48
N PHE A 239 -3.71 14.61 3.43
CA PHE A 239 -5.04 14.01 3.37
C PHE A 239 -6.06 14.81 4.16
N LYS A 240 -7.32 14.81 3.69
CA LYS A 240 -8.47 15.20 4.50
C LYS A 240 -8.85 13.99 5.34
N GLY A 241 -8.69 14.06 6.64
CA GLY A 241 -8.84 12.94 7.55
C GLY A 241 -10.19 12.23 7.63
N GLU A 242 -11.17 12.64 6.85
CA GLU A 242 -12.51 12.03 6.80
C GLU A 242 -12.79 11.26 5.50
N GLU A 243 -11.91 11.37 4.49
CA GLU A 243 -12.13 10.74 3.19
C GLU A 243 -11.23 9.52 3.03
N ASP A 244 -11.82 8.36 2.68
CA ASP A 244 -11.12 7.12 2.48
C ASP A 244 -10.51 7.02 1.08
N MET A 245 -9.39 6.33 0.96
CA MET A 245 -8.88 5.91 -0.34
C MET A 245 -9.81 4.84 -0.93
N THR A 246 -10.16 4.98 -2.20
CA THR A 246 -10.92 3.94 -2.91
C THR A 246 -10.00 3.10 -3.77
N ILE A 247 -10.15 1.79 -3.71
CA ILE A 247 -9.32 0.81 -4.41
C ILE A 247 -10.22 -0.14 -5.18
N TRP A 248 -9.89 -0.41 -6.43
CA TRP A 248 -10.53 -1.41 -7.28
C TRP A 248 -9.54 -2.53 -7.58
N ILE A 249 -9.86 -3.72 -7.13
CA ILE A 249 -9.10 -4.93 -7.45
C ILE A 249 -9.84 -5.76 -8.50
N SER A 250 -9.12 -6.52 -9.32
CA SER A 250 -9.73 -7.42 -10.31
C SER A 250 -10.60 -8.49 -9.64
N ASP A 251 -11.80 -8.72 -10.18
CA ASP A 251 -12.72 -9.75 -9.70
C ASP A 251 -12.42 -11.10 -10.39
N ASP A 252 -11.19 -11.57 -10.18
CA ASP A 252 -10.68 -12.87 -10.62
C ASP A 252 -9.68 -13.44 -9.60
N GLU A 253 -9.09 -14.57 -9.89
CA GLU A 253 -8.18 -15.27 -8.98
C GLU A 253 -6.90 -14.50 -8.69
N ASN A 254 -6.47 -13.55 -9.55
CA ASN A 254 -5.27 -12.75 -9.33
C ASN A 254 -5.48 -11.60 -8.33
N ARG A 255 -6.72 -11.08 -8.17
CA ARG A 255 -7.03 -9.97 -7.26
C ARG A 255 -6.11 -8.76 -7.44
N LEU A 256 -5.84 -8.37 -8.69
CA LEU A 256 -4.91 -7.28 -9.02
C LEU A 256 -5.51 -5.92 -8.67
N PRO A 257 -4.82 -5.02 -7.95
CA PRO A 257 -5.25 -3.64 -7.82
C PRO A 257 -5.07 -2.92 -9.15
N VAL A 258 -6.18 -2.73 -9.88
CA VAL A 258 -6.17 -2.16 -11.23
C VAL A 258 -6.31 -0.65 -11.25
N TYR A 259 -6.92 -0.09 -10.19
CA TYR A 259 -7.11 1.35 -10.04
C TYR A 259 -7.28 1.72 -8.57
N PHE A 260 -6.81 2.91 -8.18
CA PHE A 260 -7.09 3.52 -6.88
C PHE A 260 -7.15 5.03 -6.97
N GLU A 261 -7.92 5.64 -6.09
CA GLU A 261 -8.03 7.09 -5.90
C GLU A 261 -7.89 7.46 -4.43
N ALA A 262 -7.11 8.50 -4.17
CA ALA A 262 -6.90 9.06 -2.85
C ALA A 262 -7.25 10.55 -2.87
N PRO A 263 -8.32 10.96 -2.17
CA PRO A 263 -8.65 12.37 -2.03
C PRO A 263 -7.59 13.07 -1.18
N LEU A 264 -7.22 14.27 -1.61
CA LEU A 264 -6.22 15.10 -0.98
C LEU A 264 -6.85 16.38 -0.45
N ARG A 265 -6.14 17.09 0.44
CA ARG A 265 -6.54 18.46 0.80
C ARG A 265 -6.70 19.34 -0.43
N VAL A 266 -5.93 19.06 -1.47
CA VAL A 266 -6.00 19.76 -2.75
C VAL A 266 -5.96 18.74 -3.89
N GLY A 267 -7.10 18.49 -4.51
CA GLY A 267 -7.23 17.59 -5.64
C GLY A 267 -7.34 16.11 -5.28
N VAL A 268 -7.08 15.27 -6.25
CA VAL A 268 -7.14 13.80 -6.14
C VAL A 268 -5.88 13.21 -6.76
N ALA A 269 -5.24 12.31 -6.04
CA ALA A 269 -4.23 11.42 -6.60
C ALA A 269 -4.87 10.09 -7.00
N ALA A 270 -4.41 9.52 -8.09
CA ALA A 270 -4.87 8.24 -8.56
C ALA A 270 -3.69 7.41 -9.09
N GLY A 271 -3.84 6.09 -9.01
CA GLY A 271 -2.96 5.15 -9.67
C GLY A 271 -3.76 4.19 -10.52
N ARG A 272 -3.28 3.93 -11.72
CA ARG A 272 -3.87 2.94 -12.61
C ARG A 272 -2.83 1.95 -13.09
N MET A 273 -3.21 0.69 -13.11
CA MET A 273 -2.37 -0.34 -13.72
C MET A 273 -2.19 -0.05 -15.21
N SER A 274 -0.96 -0.10 -15.67
CA SER A 274 -0.58 0.06 -17.09
C SER A 274 -0.08 -1.23 -17.71
N GLY A 275 0.35 -2.20 -16.91
CA GLY A 275 0.80 -3.50 -17.35
C GLY A 275 1.01 -4.45 -16.18
N CYS A 276 1.05 -5.75 -16.48
CA CYS A 276 1.38 -6.81 -15.55
C CYS A 276 2.02 -7.97 -16.29
N GLU A 277 2.96 -8.66 -15.64
CA GLU A 277 3.69 -9.82 -16.15
C GLU A 277 3.82 -10.87 -15.06
N GLY A 278 4.01 -12.13 -15.44
CA GLY A 278 4.22 -13.23 -14.49
C GLY A 278 3.04 -13.48 -13.56
N LEU A 279 1.81 -13.29 -14.04
CA LEU A 279 0.62 -13.60 -13.26
C LEU A 279 0.46 -15.10 -13.05
N LYS A 280 -0.02 -15.48 -11.87
CA LYS A 280 -0.28 -16.89 -11.53
C LYS A 280 -1.48 -17.45 -12.29
N HIS A 281 -2.52 -16.65 -12.48
CA HIS A 281 -3.77 -17.03 -13.12
C HIS A 281 -4.03 -16.20 -14.36
N PRO A 282 -4.88 -16.64 -15.29
CA PRO A 282 -5.35 -15.81 -16.40
C PRO A 282 -6.07 -14.55 -15.90
N PHE A 283 -5.87 -13.43 -16.53
CA PHE A 283 -6.54 -12.16 -16.18
C PHE A 283 -7.97 -12.13 -16.76
N THR A 284 -8.87 -12.93 -16.18
CA THR A 284 -10.22 -13.17 -16.72
C THR A 284 -11.20 -12.04 -16.50
N SER A 285 -10.96 -11.18 -15.51
CA SER A 285 -11.77 -9.98 -15.25
C SER A 285 -11.55 -8.86 -16.28
N LEU A 286 -10.49 -8.92 -17.11
CA LEU A 286 -10.27 -8.01 -18.23
C LEU A 286 -11.17 -8.40 -19.41
N THR A 287 -12.38 -7.83 -19.45
CA THR A 287 -13.43 -8.21 -20.40
C THR A 287 -13.22 -7.61 -21.80
N LYS A 288 -12.51 -6.46 -21.89
CA LYS A 288 -12.20 -5.79 -23.15
C LYS A 288 -10.84 -5.11 -23.04
N ALA A 289 -9.83 -5.74 -23.59
CA ALA A 289 -8.50 -5.12 -23.68
C ALA A 289 -8.54 -3.88 -24.59
N LYS A 290 -7.68 -2.90 -24.30
CA LYS A 290 -7.48 -1.76 -25.22
C LYS A 290 -6.75 -2.28 -26.45
N LYS A 291 -7.31 -2.03 -27.64
CA LYS A 291 -6.62 -2.19 -28.93
C LYS A 291 -5.57 -1.11 -29.14
#